data_47227f45a3a9554fd0fbe88547fd849e
#
_entry.id   47227f45a3a9554fd0fbe88547fd849e
#
_cell.length_a   1.000
_cell.length_b   1.000
_cell.length_c   1.000
_cell.angle_alpha   90.00
_cell.angle_beta   90.00
_cell.angle_gamma   90.00
#
_symmetry.space_group_name_H-M   'P 1'
#
loop_
_entity.id
_entity.type
_entity.pdbx_description
1 polymer ?
#
loop_
_entity_poly.entity_id
_entity_poly.type
_entity_poly.pdbx_seq_one_letter_code
_entity_poly.pdbx_strand_id
1 'polypeptide(L)'
;MEIELKLAVSPTALNRLIRHPIWSSWRCSDSRQTLRSIYFDTANADLTAAGYALRLRRVGRRWVQTVKGGGGAAAGLHRRDEFESEVRGPQPDFTKMPDRLLDGVLADATVRGQLLPVFETRFTRLARTVHLDDGSVVEVAFDRGNVIAGDRTAPLCEVELELKHGQLGALLGLARAVLRHGGGWLDDTTKAARGYRLAMPDRSPVASPVSAGSASSRVFRDWHALMAEAVQRGLNHLHGNAAGVRDQLDDPEYVHQMRVAARRIKTLLGIAQRESEHPLTSHLLVEVSWLANSLGAARDWDVLLGETLPSYLQRFPAPPGLARLQADGEALRRQGHELAAAAVGSTRYGELLIDLMAWLHRQESLDKRRALGPAREQLGRRHKQVL
;
A
#
# COMPACT_ATOMS: atom_id res chain seq x y z
N MET A 1 9.88 -16.50 0.47
CA MET A 1 9.24 -15.21 0.15
C MET A 1 7.80 -15.29 0.64
N GLU A 2 7.42 -14.43 1.56
CA GLU A 2 6.08 -14.29 2.12
C GLU A 2 5.24 -13.39 1.19
N ILE A 3 3.98 -13.78 0.95
CA ILE A 3 3.02 -12.97 0.19
C ILE A 3 1.83 -12.72 1.11
N GLU A 4 1.68 -11.50 1.56
CA GLU A 4 0.57 -11.07 2.42
C GLU A 4 -0.13 -9.83 1.88
N LEU A 5 -1.43 -9.73 2.11
CA LEU A 5 -2.23 -8.54 1.86
C LEU A 5 -2.80 -8.04 3.17
N LYS A 6 -2.68 -6.73 3.40
CA LYS A 6 -3.08 -6.11 4.66
C LYS A 6 -4.19 -5.09 4.49
N LEU A 7 -5.16 -5.13 5.40
CA LEU A 7 -6.26 -4.21 5.54
C LEU A 7 -6.21 -3.52 6.90
N ALA A 8 -6.22 -2.21 6.92
CA ALA A 8 -6.52 -1.46 8.14
C ALA A 8 -8.03 -1.39 8.32
N VAL A 9 -8.51 -1.69 9.51
CA VAL A 9 -9.94 -1.75 9.82
C VAL A 9 -10.26 -1.09 11.16
N SER A 10 -11.51 -0.66 11.36
CA SER A 10 -11.95 -0.21 12.68
C SER A 10 -12.17 -1.41 13.63
N PRO A 11 -12.08 -1.21 14.96
CA PRO A 11 -12.38 -2.27 15.93
C PRO A 11 -13.76 -2.89 15.77
N THR A 12 -14.76 -2.10 15.38
CA THR A 12 -16.12 -2.56 15.10
C THR A 12 -16.17 -3.43 13.86
N ALA A 13 -15.49 -3.02 12.79
CA ALA A 13 -15.39 -3.78 11.55
C ALA A 13 -14.65 -5.12 11.76
N LEU A 14 -13.55 -5.11 12.53
CA LEU A 14 -12.82 -6.32 12.89
C LEU A 14 -13.71 -7.33 13.61
N ASN A 15 -14.46 -6.89 14.66
CA ASN A 15 -15.36 -7.77 15.41
C ASN A 15 -16.48 -8.34 14.54
N ARG A 16 -17.01 -7.54 13.60
CA ARG A 16 -18.03 -7.98 12.64
C ARG A 16 -17.47 -9.03 11.68
N LEU A 17 -16.26 -8.79 11.14
CA LEU A 17 -15.58 -9.74 10.25
C LEU A 17 -15.31 -11.08 10.91
N ILE A 18 -14.77 -11.10 12.12
CA ILE A 18 -14.48 -12.35 12.85
C ILE A 18 -15.71 -13.25 12.95
N ARG A 19 -16.89 -12.67 13.13
CA ARG A 19 -18.17 -13.39 13.32
C ARG A 19 -18.97 -13.53 12.02
N HIS A 20 -18.47 -13.02 10.89
CA HIS A 20 -19.25 -12.96 9.66
C HIS A 20 -19.52 -14.36 9.09
N PRO A 21 -20.77 -14.63 8.62
CA PRO A 21 -21.15 -15.94 8.07
C PRO A 21 -20.36 -16.39 6.85
N ILE A 22 -19.65 -15.46 6.17
CA ILE A 22 -18.82 -15.79 5.00
C ILE A 22 -17.84 -16.92 5.26
N TRP A 23 -17.35 -17.05 6.50
CA TRP A 23 -16.38 -18.10 6.87
C TRP A 23 -16.95 -19.51 6.79
N SER A 24 -18.27 -19.67 6.85
CA SER A 24 -18.93 -20.98 6.68
C SER A 24 -18.87 -21.51 5.24
N SER A 25 -18.50 -20.67 4.27
CA SER A 25 -18.30 -21.09 2.88
C SER A 25 -17.03 -21.93 2.67
N TRP A 26 -16.13 -21.97 3.65
CA TRP A 26 -14.86 -22.67 3.55
C TRP A 26 -14.56 -23.49 4.78
N ARG A 27 -13.69 -24.48 4.63
CA ARG A 27 -13.14 -25.20 5.77
C ARG A 27 -12.15 -24.29 6.48
N CYS A 28 -12.45 -23.97 7.75
CA CYS A 28 -11.63 -23.09 8.57
C CYS A 28 -11.17 -23.75 9.86
N SER A 29 -9.98 -23.35 10.34
CA SER A 29 -9.50 -23.67 11.70
C SER A 29 -8.93 -22.40 12.33
N ASP A 30 -9.26 -22.18 13.60
CA ASP A 30 -8.87 -20.98 14.34
C ASP A 30 -7.79 -21.28 15.38
N SER A 31 -6.86 -20.34 15.53
CA SER A 31 -5.93 -20.29 16.67
C SER A 31 -5.93 -18.88 17.27
N ARG A 32 -5.69 -18.77 18.58
CA ARG A 32 -5.63 -17.49 19.26
C ARG A 32 -4.34 -17.36 20.05
N GLN A 33 -3.68 -16.21 19.90
CA GLN A 33 -2.41 -15.93 20.54
C GLN A 33 -2.36 -14.49 21.02
N THR A 34 -1.69 -14.25 22.16
CA THR A 34 -1.27 -12.92 22.57
C THR A 34 0.20 -12.78 22.24
N LEU A 35 0.50 -11.78 21.41
CA LEU A 35 1.83 -11.56 20.85
C LEU A 35 2.43 -10.27 21.42
N ARG A 36 3.67 -10.38 21.91
CA ARG A 36 4.52 -9.26 22.28
C ARG A 36 5.77 -9.32 21.44
N SER A 37 6.05 -8.24 20.70
CA SER A 37 7.27 -8.13 19.90
C SER A 37 8.02 -6.86 20.28
N ILE A 38 9.31 -6.98 20.50
CA ILE A 38 10.24 -5.86 20.77
C ILE A 38 11.03 -5.63 19.47
N TYR A 39 11.06 -4.40 19.01
CA TYR A 39 11.81 -4.01 17.82
C TYR A 39 13.09 -3.30 18.20
N PHE A 40 14.16 -3.67 17.52
CA PHE A 40 15.51 -3.20 17.78
C PHE A 40 16.04 -2.38 16.61
N ASP A 41 16.70 -1.27 16.93
CA ASP A 41 17.48 -0.45 16.00
C ASP A 41 18.53 0.32 16.76
N THR A 42 19.42 1.01 16.06
CA THR A 42 20.31 2.00 16.68
C THR A 42 19.55 3.29 16.98
N ALA A 43 20.13 4.16 17.79
CA ALA A 43 19.59 5.50 18.03
C ALA A 43 19.47 6.32 16.73
N ASN A 44 20.22 5.96 15.70
CA ASN A 44 20.19 6.61 14.38
C ASN A 44 19.20 5.98 13.41
N ALA A 45 18.51 4.87 13.77
CA ALA A 45 17.61 4.12 12.92
C ALA A 45 18.31 3.49 11.69
N ASP A 46 19.54 3.00 11.87
CA ASP A 46 20.38 2.50 10.78
C ASP A 46 19.77 1.27 10.08
N LEU A 47 19.10 0.37 10.85
CA LEU A 47 18.42 -0.78 10.25
C LEU A 47 17.23 -0.35 9.37
N THR A 48 16.39 0.55 9.91
CA THR A 48 15.24 1.10 9.16
C THR A 48 15.69 1.86 7.92
N ALA A 49 16.75 2.67 8.01
CA ALA A 49 17.31 3.39 6.88
C ALA A 49 17.82 2.44 5.78
N ALA A 50 18.35 1.28 6.17
CA ALA A 50 18.78 0.21 5.25
C ALA A 50 17.65 -0.70 4.79
N GLY A 51 16.38 -0.44 5.18
CA GLY A 51 15.22 -1.23 4.77
C GLY A 51 15.02 -2.54 5.55
N TYR A 52 15.64 -2.69 6.72
CA TYR A 52 15.50 -3.85 7.60
C TYR A 52 14.66 -3.55 8.83
N ALA A 53 14.01 -4.59 9.36
CA ALA A 53 13.37 -4.58 10.68
C ALA A 53 13.81 -5.82 11.47
N LEU A 54 14.38 -5.61 12.64
CA LEU A 54 14.77 -6.67 13.57
C LEU A 54 13.78 -6.67 14.74
N ARG A 55 13.13 -7.80 14.97
CA ARG A 55 12.22 -7.97 16.11
C ARG A 55 12.51 -9.24 16.89
N LEU A 56 12.21 -9.19 18.17
CA LEU A 56 12.16 -10.33 19.06
C LEU A 56 10.74 -10.54 19.56
N ARG A 57 10.13 -11.66 19.23
CA ARG A 57 8.76 -12.01 19.59
C ARG A 57 8.73 -13.11 20.63
N ARG A 58 7.97 -12.89 21.69
CA ARG A 58 7.70 -13.95 22.67
C ARG A 58 6.51 -14.80 22.20
N VAL A 59 6.75 -16.10 22.06
CA VAL A 59 5.72 -17.11 21.72
C VAL A 59 5.70 -18.15 22.85
N GLY A 60 4.74 -18.04 23.74
CA GLY A 60 4.73 -18.83 24.98
C GLY A 60 5.95 -18.54 25.85
N ARG A 61 6.82 -19.55 26.05
CA ARG A 61 8.08 -19.42 26.80
C ARG A 61 9.30 -19.16 25.91
N ARG A 62 9.16 -19.27 24.58
CA ARG A 62 10.25 -19.12 23.62
C ARG A 62 10.33 -17.69 23.09
N TRP A 63 11.56 -17.29 22.73
CA TRP A 63 11.80 -16.06 21.99
C TRP A 63 12.22 -16.40 20.57
N VAL A 64 11.57 -15.75 19.61
CA VAL A 64 11.85 -15.88 18.18
C VAL A 64 12.34 -14.52 17.69
N GLN A 65 13.57 -14.50 17.19
CA GLN A 65 14.04 -13.32 16.46
C GLN A 65 13.67 -13.43 15.00
N THR A 66 13.27 -12.30 14.43
CA THR A 66 12.88 -12.17 13.04
C THR A 66 13.62 -11.00 12.42
N VAL A 67 14.23 -11.20 11.28
CA VAL A 67 14.73 -10.13 10.40
C VAL A 67 13.86 -10.10 9.16
N LYS A 68 13.22 -8.96 8.91
CA LYS A 68 12.49 -8.68 7.67
C LYS A 68 13.25 -7.62 6.89
N GLY A 69 13.47 -7.86 5.60
CA GLY A 69 14.14 -6.93 4.71
C GLY A 69 14.02 -7.36 3.25
N GLY A 70 14.54 -6.55 2.33
CA GLY A 70 14.65 -6.92 0.93
C GLY A 70 13.29 -7.21 0.27
N GLY A 71 12.44 -6.22 0.12
CA GLY A 71 11.15 -6.42 -0.53
C GLY A 71 10.37 -5.11 -0.66
N GLY A 72 9.15 -5.18 -1.18
CA GLY A 72 8.29 -4.03 -1.41
C GLY A 72 6.87 -4.26 -0.95
N ALA A 73 6.14 -3.17 -0.82
CA ALA A 73 4.69 -3.16 -0.67
C ALA A 73 4.08 -2.36 -1.82
N ALA A 74 2.94 -2.79 -2.31
CA ALA A 74 2.17 -2.08 -3.31
C ALA A 74 0.68 -2.34 -3.09
N ALA A 75 -0.07 -1.29 -2.79
CA ALA A 75 -1.51 -1.35 -2.57
C ALA A 75 -1.93 -2.40 -1.51
N GLY A 76 -1.20 -2.49 -0.41
CA GLY A 76 -1.45 -3.44 0.68
C GLY A 76 -0.87 -4.84 0.45
N LEU A 77 -0.39 -5.16 -0.75
CA LEU A 77 0.28 -6.43 -1.03
C LEU A 77 1.77 -6.32 -0.72
N HIS A 78 2.23 -7.11 0.26
CA HIS A 78 3.62 -7.18 0.69
C HIS A 78 4.29 -8.44 0.15
N ARG A 79 5.51 -8.28 -0.38
CA ARG A 79 6.40 -9.38 -0.77
C ARG A 79 7.74 -9.12 -0.12
N ARG A 80 8.14 -9.94 0.86
CA ARG A 80 9.36 -9.72 1.65
C ARG A 80 10.08 -11.01 1.97
N ASP A 81 11.39 -10.89 2.10
CA ASP A 81 12.19 -11.96 2.70
C ASP A 81 12.09 -11.86 4.22
N GLU A 82 11.81 -12.98 4.84
CA GLU A 82 11.74 -13.14 6.29
C GLU A 82 12.67 -14.26 6.73
N PHE A 83 13.44 -14.00 7.77
CA PHE A 83 14.25 -15.00 8.42
C PHE A 83 13.87 -15.06 9.90
N GLU A 84 13.62 -16.27 10.39
CA GLU A 84 13.31 -16.51 11.80
C GLU A 84 14.27 -17.52 12.41
N SER A 85 14.62 -17.29 13.69
CA SER A 85 15.38 -18.23 14.50
C SER A 85 14.97 -18.15 15.97
N GLU A 86 15.05 -19.29 16.68
CA GLU A 86 14.80 -19.31 18.13
C GLU A 86 16.04 -18.83 18.88
N VAL A 87 15.84 -17.94 19.85
CA VAL A 87 16.89 -17.36 20.71
C VAL A 87 16.56 -17.56 22.19
N ARG A 88 17.58 -17.46 23.04
CA ARG A 88 17.43 -17.79 24.48
C ARG A 88 16.69 -16.72 25.30
N GLY A 89 16.61 -15.47 24.82
CA GLY A 89 16.05 -14.36 25.58
C GLY A 89 15.68 -13.15 24.72
N PRO A 90 15.32 -12.03 25.33
CA PRO A 90 14.90 -10.82 24.64
C PRO A 90 16.08 -9.99 24.11
N GLN A 91 17.15 -10.64 23.67
CA GLN A 91 18.31 -9.99 23.05
C GLN A 91 18.58 -10.63 21.68
N PRO A 92 18.97 -9.85 20.67
CA PRO A 92 19.37 -10.38 19.37
C PRO A 92 20.57 -11.34 19.49
N ASP A 93 20.50 -12.46 18.76
CA ASP A 93 21.58 -13.44 18.66
C ASP A 93 22.03 -13.54 17.18
N PHE A 94 23.11 -12.84 16.86
CA PHE A 94 23.63 -12.78 15.49
C PHE A 94 24.25 -14.09 15.03
N THR A 95 24.63 -15.00 15.95
CA THR A 95 25.16 -16.32 15.60
C THR A 95 24.09 -17.22 14.98
N LYS A 96 22.81 -16.86 15.12
CA LYS A 96 21.66 -17.56 14.54
C LYS A 96 21.20 -17.00 13.20
N MET A 97 21.83 -15.93 12.72
CA MET A 97 21.50 -15.32 11.43
C MET A 97 22.37 -15.90 10.32
N PRO A 98 21.81 -16.15 9.11
CA PRO A 98 22.61 -16.56 7.97
C PRO A 98 23.47 -15.41 7.46
N ASP A 99 24.65 -15.73 6.91
CA ASP A 99 25.66 -14.76 6.45
C ASP A 99 25.08 -13.70 5.52
N ARG A 100 24.16 -14.08 4.62
CA ARG A 100 23.48 -13.17 3.70
C ARG A 100 22.72 -12.02 4.38
N LEU A 101 22.31 -12.16 5.64
CA LEU A 101 21.65 -11.11 6.44
C LEU A 101 22.67 -10.29 7.24
N LEU A 102 23.87 -10.83 7.42
CA LEU A 102 24.99 -10.14 8.03
C LEU A 102 25.80 -9.32 7.01
N ASP A 103 25.39 -9.34 5.72
CA ASP A 103 25.88 -8.41 4.71
C ASP A 103 25.20 -7.04 4.87
N GLY A 104 25.85 -5.97 4.48
CA GLY A 104 25.32 -4.61 4.59
C GLY A 104 25.35 -4.05 6.02
N VAL A 105 24.27 -3.43 6.46
CA VAL A 105 24.21 -2.70 7.76
C VAL A 105 24.47 -3.59 8.97
N LEU A 106 24.09 -4.86 8.94
CA LEU A 106 24.35 -5.82 10.02
C LEU A 106 25.74 -6.47 9.95
N ALA A 107 26.53 -6.22 8.91
CA ALA A 107 27.95 -6.62 8.87
C ALA A 107 28.79 -5.86 9.88
N ASP A 108 28.45 -4.58 10.14
CA ASP A 108 29.18 -3.72 11.06
C ASP A 108 28.94 -4.13 12.52
N ALA A 109 30.01 -4.55 13.20
CA ALA A 109 29.98 -4.91 14.62
C ALA A 109 29.61 -3.71 15.50
N THR A 110 29.92 -2.48 15.08
CA THR A 110 29.58 -1.26 15.80
C THR A 110 28.05 -1.06 15.79
N VAL A 111 27.41 -1.23 14.64
CA VAL A 111 25.95 -1.17 14.52
C VAL A 111 25.29 -2.23 15.40
N ARG A 112 25.77 -3.49 15.33
CA ARG A 112 25.24 -4.57 16.20
C ARG A 112 25.37 -4.24 17.69
N GLY A 113 26.48 -3.64 18.11
CA GLY A 113 26.73 -3.25 19.49
C GLY A 113 25.89 -2.07 19.99
N GLN A 114 25.32 -1.27 19.08
CA GLN A 114 24.49 -0.09 19.38
C GLN A 114 22.97 -0.36 19.28
N LEU A 115 22.55 -1.60 19.00
CA LEU A 115 21.15 -1.95 18.92
C LEU A 115 20.48 -1.90 20.31
N LEU A 116 19.38 -1.14 20.38
CA LEU A 116 18.55 -1.00 21.58
C LEU A 116 17.07 -1.28 21.23
N PRO A 117 16.26 -1.63 22.24
CA PRO A 117 14.80 -1.65 22.08
C PRO A 117 14.27 -0.25 21.77
N VAL A 118 13.60 -0.07 20.64
CA VAL A 118 13.04 1.22 20.19
C VAL A 118 11.56 1.33 20.51
N PHE A 119 10.80 0.27 20.22
CA PHE A 119 9.38 0.19 20.50
C PHE A 119 8.94 -1.27 20.64
N GLU A 120 7.72 -1.48 21.11
CA GLU A 120 7.12 -2.80 21.12
C GLU A 120 5.70 -2.79 20.54
N THR A 121 5.24 -3.97 20.10
CA THR A 121 3.85 -4.21 19.75
C THR A 121 3.26 -5.25 20.69
N ARG A 122 2.06 -4.97 21.22
CA ARG A 122 1.29 -5.89 22.06
C ARG A 122 -0.10 -6.02 21.48
N PHE A 123 -0.45 -7.22 21.01
CA PHE A 123 -1.76 -7.45 20.41
C PHE A 123 -2.20 -8.89 20.56
N THR A 124 -3.51 -9.10 20.47
CA THR A 124 -4.12 -10.42 20.34
C THR A 124 -4.34 -10.70 18.85
N ARG A 125 -3.88 -11.84 18.38
CA ARG A 125 -4.12 -12.40 17.07
C ARG A 125 -5.12 -13.53 17.14
N LEU A 126 -6.20 -13.44 16.38
CA LEU A 126 -7.00 -14.60 15.97
C LEU A 126 -6.54 -14.94 14.55
N ALA A 127 -5.87 -16.07 14.39
CA ALA A 127 -5.48 -16.56 13.07
C ALA A 127 -6.47 -17.64 12.62
N ARG A 128 -7.03 -17.46 11.43
CA ARG A 128 -7.97 -18.38 10.77
C ARG A 128 -7.32 -18.93 9.52
N THR A 129 -7.04 -20.23 9.52
CA THR A 129 -6.58 -20.92 8.31
C THR A 129 -7.80 -21.28 7.47
N VAL A 130 -7.83 -20.76 6.23
CA VAL A 130 -8.93 -20.95 5.27
C VAL A 130 -8.44 -21.84 4.13
N HIS A 131 -9.13 -22.94 3.89
CA HIS A 131 -8.90 -23.84 2.76
C HIS A 131 -9.91 -23.50 1.67
N LEU A 132 -9.42 -22.99 0.55
CA LEU A 132 -10.23 -22.58 -0.60
C LEU A 132 -10.49 -23.76 -1.54
N ASP A 133 -11.52 -23.64 -2.40
CA ASP A 133 -11.99 -24.72 -3.26
C ASP A 133 -10.97 -25.14 -4.35
N ASP A 134 -10.06 -24.24 -4.72
CA ASP A 134 -8.96 -24.50 -5.66
C ASP A 134 -7.73 -25.19 -5.00
N GLY A 135 -7.83 -25.55 -3.73
CA GLY A 135 -6.75 -26.13 -2.93
C GLY A 135 -5.78 -25.11 -2.32
N SER A 136 -5.99 -23.82 -2.57
CA SER A 136 -5.18 -22.77 -1.94
C SER A 136 -5.48 -22.67 -0.45
N VAL A 137 -4.45 -22.34 0.33
CA VAL A 137 -4.54 -22.15 1.78
C VAL A 137 -4.09 -20.74 2.13
N VAL A 138 -4.97 -19.99 2.79
CA VAL A 138 -4.72 -18.62 3.24
C VAL A 138 -4.89 -18.53 4.75
N GLU A 139 -3.92 -17.96 5.44
CA GLU A 139 -4.08 -17.56 6.83
C GLU A 139 -4.63 -16.14 6.90
N VAL A 140 -5.76 -15.96 7.57
CA VAL A 140 -6.38 -14.65 7.84
C VAL A 140 -6.16 -14.32 9.31
N ALA A 141 -5.28 -13.37 9.59
CA ALA A 141 -4.95 -12.93 10.93
C ALA A 141 -5.69 -11.64 11.28
N PHE A 142 -6.49 -11.70 12.36
CA PHE A 142 -7.20 -10.55 12.92
C PHE A 142 -6.41 -10.03 14.12
N ASP A 143 -5.73 -8.91 13.96
CA ASP A 143 -4.84 -8.33 14.96
C ASP A 143 -5.49 -7.13 15.65
N ARG A 144 -5.52 -7.14 16.98
CA ARG A 144 -6.00 -6.02 17.79
C ARG A 144 -5.12 -5.79 18.99
N GLY A 145 -4.63 -4.57 19.16
CA GLY A 145 -3.77 -4.20 20.28
C GLY A 145 -3.18 -2.82 20.12
N ASN A 146 -1.91 -2.68 20.49
CA ASN A 146 -1.21 -1.40 20.51
C ASN A 146 0.24 -1.53 20.03
N VAL A 147 0.73 -0.41 19.52
CA VAL A 147 2.15 -0.09 19.36
C VAL A 147 2.54 0.85 20.49
N ILE A 148 3.67 0.60 21.15
CA ILE A 148 4.09 1.31 22.37
C ILE A 148 5.55 1.75 22.19
N ALA A 149 5.83 3.03 22.35
CA ALA A 149 7.16 3.62 22.27
C ALA A 149 7.38 4.63 23.41
N GLY A 150 8.07 4.22 24.45
CA GLY A 150 8.17 4.99 25.68
C GLY A 150 6.81 5.21 26.33
N ASP A 151 6.44 6.45 26.52
CA ASP A 151 5.14 6.93 27.05
C ASP A 151 4.04 7.04 25.98
N ARG A 152 4.39 6.91 24.70
CA ARG A 152 3.47 7.03 23.56
C ARG A 152 2.85 5.69 23.19
N THR A 153 1.56 5.71 22.87
CA THR A 153 0.82 4.52 22.45
C THR A 153 -0.08 4.84 21.27
N ALA A 154 -0.09 3.95 20.28
CA ALA A 154 -0.97 4.03 19.12
C ALA A 154 -1.77 2.72 18.96
N PRO A 155 -3.05 2.77 18.56
CA PRO A 155 -3.85 1.56 18.36
C PRO A 155 -3.37 0.78 17.14
N LEU A 156 -3.46 -0.55 17.23
CA LEU A 156 -3.25 -1.51 16.15
C LEU A 156 -4.55 -2.27 15.92
N CYS A 157 -5.12 -2.17 14.73
CA CYS A 157 -6.31 -2.91 14.33
C CYS A 157 -6.24 -3.17 12.83
N GLU A 158 -5.94 -4.42 12.46
CA GLU A 158 -5.73 -4.79 11.06
C GLU A 158 -6.08 -6.25 10.80
N VAL A 159 -6.31 -6.56 9.52
CA VAL A 159 -6.47 -7.92 9.01
C VAL A 159 -5.34 -8.18 8.03
N GLU A 160 -4.57 -9.23 8.26
CA GLU A 160 -3.54 -9.72 7.35
C GLU A 160 -4.03 -11.00 6.70
N LEU A 161 -3.90 -11.11 5.39
CA LEU A 161 -4.18 -12.33 4.63
C LEU A 161 -2.86 -12.80 4.03
N GLU A 162 -2.37 -13.95 4.47
CA GLU A 162 -1.10 -14.53 4.04
C GLU A 162 -1.35 -15.80 3.21
N LEU A 163 -0.79 -15.84 2.00
CA LEU A 163 -0.83 -17.02 1.14
C LEU A 163 0.16 -18.08 1.66
N LYS A 164 -0.34 -19.14 2.29
CA LYS A 164 0.48 -20.26 2.77
C LYS A 164 0.78 -21.26 1.66
N HIS A 165 -0.19 -21.48 0.77
CA HIS A 165 -0.07 -22.38 -0.37
C HIS A 165 -1.05 -21.99 -1.47
N GLY A 166 -0.69 -22.20 -2.74
CA GLY A 166 -1.59 -22.02 -3.89
C GLY A 166 -1.34 -20.76 -4.69
N GLN A 167 -2.42 -20.16 -5.19
CA GLN A 167 -2.38 -19.11 -6.22
C GLN A 167 -2.65 -17.72 -5.64
N LEU A 168 -1.92 -16.71 -6.12
CA LEU A 168 -2.17 -15.30 -5.77
C LEU A 168 -3.61 -14.87 -6.08
N GLY A 169 -4.20 -15.38 -7.16
CA GLY A 169 -5.59 -15.08 -7.52
C GLY A 169 -6.60 -15.49 -6.44
N ALA A 170 -6.36 -16.61 -5.75
CA ALA A 170 -7.18 -17.07 -4.63
C ALA A 170 -7.07 -16.13 -3.42
N LEU A 171 -5.86 -15.68 -3.08
CA LEU A 171 -5.64 -14.65 -2.05
C LEU A 171 -6.40 -13.37 -2.37
N LEU A 172 -6.30 -12.87 -3.60
CA LEU A 172 -6.98 -11.64 -4.05
C LEU A 172 -8.51 -11.79 -4.01
N GLY A 173 -9.04 -12.96 -4.39
CA GLY A 173 -10.46 -13.29 -4.29
C GLY A 173 -10.97 -13.24 -2.85
N LEU A 174 -10.25 -13.89 -1.92
CA LEU A 174 -10.57 -13.87 -0.49
C LEU A 174 -10.45 -12.44 0.09
N ALA A 175 -9.42 -11.70 -0.27
CA ALA A 175 -9.22 -10.32 0.17
C ALA A 175 -10.37 -9.40 -0.26
N ARG A 176 -10.89 -9.57 -1.49
CA ARG A 176 -12.08 -8.86 -1.97
C ARG A 176 -13.32 -9.19 -1.13
N ALA A 177 -13.53 -10.46 -0.82
CA ALA A 177 -14.65 -10.87 0.01
C ALA A 177 -14.55 -10.27 1.43
N VAL A 178 -13.36 -10.32 2.04
CA VAL A 178 -13.08 -9.70 3.36
C VAL A 178 -13.33 -8.20 3.32
N LEU A 179 -12.85 -7.51 2.30
CA LEU A 179 -13.02 -6.06 2.14
C LEU A 179 -14.52 -5.67 2.00
N ARG A 180 -15.29 -6.41 1.18
CA ARG A 180 -16.73 -6.17 1.00
C ARG A 180 -17.53 -6.27 2.28
N HIS A 181 -17.21 -7.24 3.11
CA HIS A 181 -17.94 -7.51 4.35
C HIS A 181 -17.41 -6.74 5.56
N GLY A 182 -16.12 -6.42 5.58
CA GLY A 182 -15.46 -5.71 6.68
C GLY A 182 -15.40 -4.22 6.51
N GLY A 183 -15.24 -3.76 5.29
CA GLY A 183 -14.79 -2.40 5.01
C GLY A 183 -13.30 -2.24 5.35
N GLY A 184 -12.87 -1.01 5.59
CA GLY A 184 -11.46 -0.67 5.77
C GLY A 184 -10.77 -0.35 4.46
N TRP A 185 -9.47 -0.31 4.47
CA TRP A 185 -8.65 0.02 3.28
C TRP A 185 -7.37 -0.82 3.25
N LEU A 186 -6.86 -1.03 2.05
CA LEU A 186 -5.54 -1.64 1.84
C LEU A 186 -4.45 -0.72 2.40
N ASP A 187 -3.51 -1.27 3.19
CA ASP A 187 -2.53 -0.48 3.93
C ASP A 187 -1.10 -1.02 3.74
N ASP A 188 -0.23 -0.19 3.16
CA ASP A 188 1.19 -0.50 2.99
C ASP A 188 2.00 -0.32 4.28
N THR A 189 1.42 0.32 5.30
CA THR A 189 2.13 0.64 6.54
C THR A 189 2.31 -0.60 7.41
N THR A 190 3.55 -1.04 7.61
CA THR A 190 3.86 -2.18 8.48
C THR A 190 3.77 -1.83 9.95
N LYS A 191 3.64 -2.86 10.82
CA LYS A 191 3.76 -2.69 12.28
C LYS A 191 5.09 -2.01 12.66
N ALA A 192 6.18 -2.36 11.95
CA ALA A 192 7.47 -1.72 12.12
C ALA A 192 7.43 -0.23 11.78
N ALA A 193 6.92 0.14 10.59
CA ALA A 193 6.82 1.54 10.16
C ALA A 193 5.96 2.38 11.11
N ARG A 194 4.84 1.81 11.63
CA ARG A 194 4.03 2.49 12.66
C ARG A 194 4.82 2.70 13.96
N GLY A 195 5.61 1.70 14.37
CA GLY A 195 6.43 1.78 15.57
C GLY A 195 7.52 2.84 15.47
N TYR A 196 8.25 2.87 14.35
CA TYR A 196 9.27 3.90 14.11
C TYR A 196 8.68 5.31 14.06
N ARG A 197 7.53 5.48 13.39
CA ARG A 197 6.82 6.78 13.36
C ARG A 197 6.43 7.24 14.76
N LEU A 198 6.00 6.32 15.63
CA LEU A 198 5.65 6.62 17.01
C LEU A 198 6.88 6.91 17.87
N ALA A 199 7.96 6.14 17.68
CA ALA A 199 9.20 6.26 18.48
C ALA A 199 10.01 7.49 18.09
N MET A 200 10.10 7.82 16.81
CA MET A 200 10.97 8.84 16.24
C MET A 200 10.19 9.78 15.30
N PRO A 201 9.21 10.56 15.81
CA PRO A 201 8.37 11.41 14.98
C PRO A 201 9.17 12.45 14.19
N ASP A 202 10.20 13.03 14.80
CA ASP A 202 11.08 14.05 14.18
C ASP A 202 11.99 13.48 13.07
N ARG A 203 12.18 12.16 13.05
CA ARG A 203 12.96 11.45 12.02
C ARG A 203 12.08 10.70 11.02
N SER A 204 10.80 10.57 11.32
CA SER A 204 9.86 10.00 10.34
C SER A 204 9.69 11.00 9.21
N PRO A 205 9.84 10.57 7.95
CA PRO A 205 9.57 11.46 6.85
C PRO A 205 8.16 12.03 7.01
N VAL A 206 8.05 13.35 6.99
CA VAL A 206 6.74 14.01 6.90
C VAL A 206 6.03 13.38 5.71
N ALA A 207 4.79 12.95 5.92
CA ALA A 207 4.01 12.42 4.81
C ALA A 207 3.99 13.47 3.70
N SER A 208 4.53 13.14 2.55
CA SER A 208 4.62 14.05 1.41
C SER A 208 4.03 13.35 0.17
N PRO A 209 3.46 14.11 -0.76
CA PRO A 209 2.94 13.57 -1.98
C PRO A 209 4.00 12.80 -2.77
N VAL A 210 3.61 11.63 -3.26
CA VAL A 210 4.48 10.75 -4.06
C VAL A 210 4.34 11.14 -5.52
N SER A 211 5.43 11.51 -6.16
CA SER A 211 5.47 11.76 -7.60
C SER A 211 5.72 10.47 -8.41
N ALA A 212 5.49 10.54 -9.72
CA ALA A 212 5.61 9.39 -10.62
C ALA A 212 7.03 8.78 -10.73
N GLY A 213 8.03 9.46 -10.21
CA GLY A 213 9.43 9.09 -10.40
C GLY A 213 9.91 9.14 -11.85
N SER A 214 11.20 8.93 -12.08
CA SER A 214 11.81 8.84 -13.41
C SER A 214 11.42 7.53 -14.13
N ALA A 215 11.53 7.52 -15.45
CA ALA A 215 11.31 6.31 -16.23
C ALA A 215 12.31 5.19 -15.81
N SER A 216 11.87 3.95 -15.90
CA SER A 216 12.76 2.81 -15.65
C SER A 216 13.88 2.77 -16.69
N SER A 217 15.12 2.61 -16.24
CA SER A 217 16.26 2.34 -17.12
C SER A 217 16.30 0.89 -17.62
N ARG A 218 15.38 0.04 -17.13
CA ARG A 218 15.30 -1.38 -17.50
C ARG A 218 14.91 -1.55 -18.96
N VAL A 219 15.63 -2.38 -19.68
CA VAL A 219 15.29 -2.76 -21.06
C VAL A 219 14.31 -3.93 -21.02
N PHE A 220 13.14 -3.73 -21.61
CA PHE A 220 12.12 -4.77 -21.76
C PHE A 220 12.18 -5.36 -23.17
N ARG A 221 12.11 -6.68 -23.28
CA ARG A 221 12.05 -7.40 -24.57
C ARG A 221 10.64 -7.93 -24.86
N ASP A 222 9.79 -7.92 -23.87
CA ASP A 222 8.44 -8.47 -23.86
C ASP A 222 7.43 -7.39 -23.53
N TRP A 223 6.35 -7.36 -24.30
CA TRP A 223 5.26 -6.39 -24.17
C TRP A 223 4.53 -6.48 -22.82
N HIS A 224 4.23 -7.71 -22.38
CA HIS A 224 3.48 -7.92 -21.14
C HIS A 224 4.29 -7.48 -19.92
N ALA A 225 5.60 -7.74 -19.92
CA ALA A 225 6.50 -7.27 -18.86
C ALA A 225 6.61 -5.74 -18.83
N LEU A 226 6.68 -5.08 -20.01
CA LEU A 226 6.68 -3.62 -20.08
C LEU A 226 5.37 -3.03 -19.54
N MET A 227 4.23 -3.59 -19.94
CA MET A 227 2.92 -3.11 -19.49
C MET A 227 2.71 -3.36 -18.01
N ALA A 228 3.11 -4.54 -17.50
CA ALA A 228 3.05 -4.85 -16.07
C ALA A 228 3.88 -3.86 -15.25
N GLU A 229 5.13 -3.61 -15.63
CA GLU A 229 5.98 -2.63 -14.95
C GLU A 229 5.36 -1.21 -14.98
N ALA A 230 4.87 -0.76 -16.13
CA ALA A 230 4.30 0.57 -16.27
C ALA A 230 3.02 0.75 -15.42
N VAL A 231 2.13 -0.26 -15.39
CA VAL A 231 0.90 -0.23 -14.58
C VAL A 231 1.25 -0.38 -13.09
N GLN A 232 2.22 -1.24 -12.71
CA GLN A 232 2.69 -1.38 -11.34
C GLN A 232 3.21 -0.05 -10.78
N ARG A 233 3.99 0.69 -11.56
CA ARG A 233 4.46 2.04 -11.19
C ARG A 233 3.31 3.02 -11.05
N GLY A 234 2.32 2.94 -11.94
CA GLY A 234 1.09 3.72 -11.84
C GLY A 234 0.31 3.40 -10.56
N LEU A 235 0.21 2.13 -10.20
CA LEU A 235 -0.43 1.66 -8.97
C LEU A 235 0.29 2.17 -7.71
N ASN A 236 1.62 2.08 -7.67
CA ASN A 236 2.43 2.58 -6.56
C ASN A 236 2.27 4.11 -6.40
N HIS A 237 2.28 4.83 -7.52
CA HIS A 237 2.06 6.27 -7.55
C HIS A 237 0.64 6.64 -7.07
N LEU A 238 -0.38 5.90 -7.52
CA LEU A 238 -1.77 6.10 -7.12
C LEU A 238 -1.94 5.86 -5.62
N HIS A 239 -1.54 4.68 -5.14
CA HIS A 239 -1.77 4.26 -3.76
C HIS A 239 -0.88 5.01 -2.76
N GLY A 240 0.32 5.41 -3.16
CA GLY A 240 1.22 6.22 -2.33
C GLY A 240 0.64 7.57 -1.91
N ASN A 241 -0.35 8.10 -2.64
CA ASN A 241 -1.05 9.34 -2.32
C ASN A 241 -2.40 9.11 -1.63
N ALA A 242 -2.88 7.86 -1.56
CA ALA A 242 -4.23 7.55 -1.07
C ALA A 242 -4.45 7.96 0.38
N ALA A 243 -3.46 7.79 1.25
CA ALA A 243 -3.55 8.18 2.65
C ALA A 243 -3.72 9.70 2.80
N GLY A 244 -2.95 10.50 2.05
CA GLY A 244 -3.05 11.96 2.07
C GLY A 244 -4.42 12.47 1.65
N VAL A 245 -5.02 11.87 0.61
CA VAL A 245 -6.36 12.22 0.16
C VAL A 245 -7.43 11.76 1.16
N ARG A 246 -7.34 10.50 1.63
CA ARG A 246 -8.32 9.93 2.55
C ARG A 246 -8.35 10.66 3.89
N ASP A 247 -7.18 10.98 4.43
CA ASP A 247 -7.01 11.61 5.73
C ASP A 247 -7.06 13.14 5.63
N GLN A 248 -7.34 13.66 4.43
CA GLN A 248 -7.49 15.08 4.11
C GLN A 248 -6.33 15.95 4.62
N LEU A 249 -5.09 15.49 4.35
CA LEU A 249 -3.91 16.28 4.67
C LEU A 249 -3.93 17.58 3.87
N ASP A 250 -3.49 18.68 4.51
CA ASP A 250 -3.54 20.04 3.95
C ASP A 250 -2.43 20.28 2.90
N ASP A 251 -2.47 19.45 1.84
CA ASP A 251 -1.62 19.57 0.66
C ASP A 251 -2.38 19.09 -0.57
N PRO A 252 -2.80 20.00 -1.47
CA PRO A 252 -3.57 19.67 -2.68
C PRO A 252 -2.79 18.79 -3.65
N GLU A 253 -1.48 18.67 -3.47
CA GLU A 253 -0.63 17.86 -4.34
C GLU A 253 -0.98 16.37 -4.25
N TYR A 254 -1.49 15.86 -3.13
CA TYR A 254 -1.98 14.47 -3.02
C TYR A 254 -3.07 14.17 -4.04
N VAL A 255 -4.08 15.04 -4.16
CA VAL A 255 -5.17 14.91 -5.14
C VAL A 255 -4.61 15.04 -6.56
N HIS A 256 -3.71 16.00 -6.80
CA HIS A 256 -3.06 16.19 -8.09
C HIS A 256 -2.33 14.92 -8.53
N GLN A 257 -1.47 14.37 -7.69
CA GLN A 257 -0.67 13.19 -8.01
C GLN A 257 -1.53 11.93 -8.19
N MET A 258 -2.60 11.76 -7.43
CA MET A 258 -3.55 10.68 -7.66
C MET A 258 -4.24 10.79 -9.03
N ARG A 259 -4.65 12.00 -9.45
CA ARG A 259 -5.23 12.24 -10.79
C ARG A 259 -4.23 11.94 -11.91
N VAL A 260 -2.98 12.37 -11.74
CA VAL A 260 -1.89 12.05 -12.69
C VAL A 260 -1.71 10.53 -12.81
N ALA A 261 -1.67 9.82 -11.69
CA ALA A 261 -1.53 8.37 -11.66
C ALA A 261 -2.73 7.67 -12.35
N ALA A 262 -3.96 8.04 -11.98
CA ALA A 262 -5.18 7.49 -12.58
C ALA A 262 -5.21 7.69 -14.10
N ARG A 263 -4.88 8.89 -14.59
CA ARG A 263 -4.81 9.17 -16.03
C ARG A 263 -3.77 8.32 -16.75
N ARG A 264 -2.60 8.11 -16.14
CA ARG A 264 -1.54 7.24 -16.68
C ARG A 264 -2.00 5.79 -16.76
N ILE A 265 -2.55 5.24 -15.67
CA ILE A 265 -3.10 3.88 -15.65
C ILE A 265 -4.17 3.72 -16.71
N LYS A 266 -5.12 4.67 -16.82
CA LYS A 266 -6.18 4.66 -17.86
C LYS A 266 -5.60 4.60 -19.27
N THR A 267 -4.55 5.38 -19.53
CA THR A 267 -3.88 5.39 -20.84
C THR A 267 -3.24 4.04 -21.15
N LEU A 268 -2.51 3.45 -20.17
CA LEU A 268 -1.86 2.16 -20.32
C LEU A 268 -2.89 1.03 -20.53
N LEU A 269 -3.94 0.99 -19.73
CA LEU A 269 -5.03 0.02 -19.88
C LEU A 269 -5.76 0.18 -21.23
N GLY A 270 -5.96 1.41 -21.71
CA GLY A 270 -6.52 1.66 -23.02
C GLY A 270 -5.64 1.18 -24.18
N ILE A 271 -4.31 1.19 -24.01
CA ILE A 271 -3.39 0.57 -24.96
C ILE A 271 -3.49 -0.94 -24.88
N ALA A 272 -3.46 -1.52 -23.67
CA ALA A 272 -3.58 -2.97 -23.47
C ALA A 272 -4.89 -3.53 -24.04
N GLN A 273 -6.00 -2.83 -23.88
CA GLN A 273 -7.32 -3.22 -24.38
C GLN A 273 -7.38 -3.30 -25.91
N ARG A 274 -6.68 -2.42 -26.60
CA ARG A 274 -6.60 -2.44 -28.07
C ARG A 274 -5.76 -3.60 -28.61
N GLU A 275 -4.75 -4.01 -27.83
CA GLU A 275 -3.88 -5.13 -28.19
C GLU A 275 -4.56 -6.49 -27.94
N SER A 276 -5.37 -6.59 -26.89
CA SER A 276 -6.09 -7.80 -26.52
C SER A 276 -7.29 -7.43 -25.66
N GLU A 277 -8.48 -7.52 -26.26
CA GLU A 277 -9.71 -7.31 -25.51
C GLU A 277 -9.83 -8.31 -24.36
N HIS A 278 -10.10 -7.78 -23.17
CA HIS A 278 -10.30 -8.60 -22.00
C HIS A 278 -11.30 -7.94 -21.03
N PRO A 279 -12.31 -8.68 -20.52
CA PRO A 279 -13.34 -8.11 -19.64
C PRO A 279 -12.79 -7.38 -18.42
N LEU A 280 -11.72 -7.90 -17.78
CA LEU A 280 -11.09 -7.23 -16.65
C LEU A 280 -10.47 -5.88 -17.04
N THR A 281 -9.86 -5.77 -18.23
CA THR A 281 -9.29 -4.50 -18.71
C THR A 281 -10.38 -3.48 -19.00
N SER A 282 -11.49 -3.89 -19.59
CA SER A 282 -12.68 -3.03 -19.81
C SER A 282 -13.25 -2.55 -18.48
N HIS A 283 -13.40 -3.44 -17.50
CA HIS A 283 -13.87 -3.09 -16.16
C HIS A 283 -12.94 -2.08 -15.50
N LEU A 284 -11.63 -2.32 -15.51
CA LEU A 284 -10.63 -1.41 -14.93
C LEU A 284 -10.66 -0.02 -15.57
N LEU A 285 -10.90 0.10 -16.87
CA LEU A 285 -11.05 1.40 -17.56
C LEU A 285 -12.23 2.20 -17.00
N VAL A 286 -13.34 1.54 -16.66
CA VAL A 286 -14.51 2.16 -16.03
C VAL A 286 -14.15 2.61 -14.61
N GLU A 287 -13.54 1.74 -13.81
CA GLU A 287 -13.23 2.02 -12.40
C GLU A 287 -12.16 3.10 -12.23
N VAL A 288 -11.12 3.10 -13.06
CA VAL A 288 -10.11 4.17 -13.04
C VAL A 288 -10.71 5.51 -13.51
N SER A 289 -11.65 5.48 -14.47
CA SER A 289 -12.37 6.70 -14.89
C SER A 289 -13.27 7.24 -13.78
N TRP A 290 -13.98 6.36 -13.06
CA TRP A 290 -14.75 6.74 -11.89
C TRP A 290 -13.87 7.45 -10.84
N LEU A 291 -12.73 6.85 -10.49
CA LEU A 291 -11.80 7.44 -9.52
C LEU A 291 -11.31 8.82 -9.98
N ALA A 292 -10.86 8.93 -11.24
CA ALA A 292 -10.38 10.20 -11.80
C ALA A 292 -11.45 11.31 -11.75
N ASN A 293 -12.73 10.95 -11.99
CA ASN A 293 -13.86 11.88 -11.89
C ASN A 293 -14.15 12.27 -10.42
N SER A 294 -14.06 11.30 -9.48
CA SER A 294 -14.28 11.57 -8.06
C SER A 294 -13.24 12.54 -7.46
N LEU A 295 -12.03 12.56 -8.03
CA LEU A 295 -10.97 13.50 -7.67
C LEU A 295 -11.07 14.85 -8.42
N GLY A 296 -12.00 14.96 -9.38
CA GLY A 296 -12.09 16.08 -10.33
C GLY A 296 -12.33 17.40 -9.64
N ALA A 297 -13.45 17.49 -8.91
CA ALA A 297 -13.90 18.71 -8.29
C ALA A 297 -12.87 19.32 -7.32
N ALA A 298 -12.21 18.47 -6.49
CA ALA A 298 -11.16 18.92 -5.60
C ALA A 298 -10.03 19.62 -6.38
N ARG A 299 -9.49 18.95 -7.41
CA ARG A 299 -8.39 19.52 -8.19
C ARG A 299 -8.79 20.78 -8.98
N ASP A 300 -9.98 20.82 -9.53
CA ASP A 300 -10.43 21.97 -10.31
C ASP A 300 -10.51 23.23 -9.43
N TRP A 301 -10.98 23.10 -8.19
CA TRP A 301 -10.98 24.18 -7.23
C TRP A 301 -9.59 24.50 -6.67
N ASP A 302 -8.72 23.52 -6.44
CA ASP A 302 -7.32 23.74 -6.06
C ASP A 302 -6.61 24.61 -7.11
N VAL A 303 -6.78 24.29 -8.39
CA VAL A 303 -6.18 25.08 -9.49
C VAL A 303 -6.80 26.48 -9.58
N LEU A 304 -8.12 26.59 -9.48
CA LEU A 304 -8.78 27.87 -9.59
C LEU A 304 -8.32 28.84 -8.47
N LEU A 305 -8.40 28.39 -7.23
CA LEU A 305 -8.12 29.23 -6.05
C LEU A 305 -6.63 29.38 -5.77
N GLY A 306 -5.83 28.33 -6.00
CA GLY A 306 -4.39 28.32 -5.68
C GLY A 306 -3.50 28.84 -6.79
N GLU A 307 -3.90 28.73 -8.06
CA GLU A 307 -3.05 29.08 -9.20
C GLU A 307 -3.67 30.13 -10.12
N THR A 308 -4.91 29.91 -10.60
CA THR A 308 -5.51 30.75 -11.64
C THR A 308 -5.91 32.12 -11.11
N LEU A 309 -6.65 32.15 -10.00
CA LEU A 309 -7.13 33.41 -9.42
C LEU A 309 -5.99 34.29 -8.89
N PRO A 310 -4.98 33.77 -8.16
CA PRO A 310 -3.82 34.57 -7.78
C PRO A 310 -3.06 35.14 -8.99
N SER A 311 -2.85 34.34 -10.04
CA SER A 311 -2.19 34.82 -11.29
C SER A 311 -2.98 35.94 -11.99
N TYR A 312 -4.32 35.85 -11.96
CA TYR A 312 -5.18 36.91 -12.49
C TYR A 312 -5.02 38.22 -11.69
N LEU A 313 -5.08 38.13 -10.36
CA LEU A 313 -5.01 39.27 -9.45
C LEU A 313 -3.63 39.96 -9.43
N GLN A 314 -2.58 39.30 -9.86
CA GLN A 314 -1.28 39.94 -10.12
C GLN A 314 -1.30 40.93 -11.30
N ARG A 315 -2.21 40.75 -12.25
CA ARG A 315 -2.25 41.50 -13.53
C ARG A 315 -3.41 42.46 -13.58
N PHE A 316 -4.48 42.21 -12.84
CA PHE A 316 -5.72 42.98 -12.92
C PHE A 316 -6.20 43.36 -11.50
N PRO A 317 -6.87 44.51 -11.34
CA PRO A 317 -7.44 44.90 -10.06
C PRO A 317 -8.53 43.92 -9.63
N ALA A 318 -8.71 43.79 -8.33
CA ALA A 318 -9.73 42.89 -7.77
C ALA A 318 -11.14 43.34 -8.18
N PRO A 319 -11.94 42.48 -8.82
CA PRO A 319 -13.29 42.82 -9.23
C PRO A 319 -14.23 42.93 -8.02
N PRO A 320 -15.34 43.69 -8.13
CA PRO A 320 -16.40 43.67 -7.13
C PRO A 320 -16.90 42.22 -6.92
N GLY A 321 -17.13 41.82 -5.66
CA GLY A 321 -17.61 40.48 -5.31
C GLY A 321 -16.54 39.39 -5.23
N LEU A 322 -15.26 39.71 -5.45
CA LEU A 322 -14.17 38.74 -5.33
C LEU A 322 -14.16 37.97 -4.01
N ALA A 323 -14.37 38.68 -2.88
CA ALA A 323 -14.38 38.03 -1.56
C ALA A 323 -15.48 36.97 -1.44
N ARG A 324 -16.64 37.23 -2.04
CA ARG A 324 -17.76 36.25 -2.08
C ARG A 324 -17.39 35.04 -2.97
N LEU A 325 -16.83 35.30 -4.15
CA LEU A 325 -16.37 34.22 -5.05
C LEU A 325 -15.32 33.32 -4.36
N GLN A 326 -14.38 33.93 -3.64
CA GLN A 326 -13.37 33.19 -2.88
C GLN A 326 -14.01 32.34 -1.76
N ALA A 327 -14.95 32.93 -0.99
CA ALA A 327 -15.63 32.22 0.10
C ALA A 327 -16.48 31.04 -0.42
N ASP A 328 -17.26 31.25 -1.48
CA ASP A 328 -18.06 30.20 -2.12
C ASP A 328 -17.15 29.13 -2.75
N GLY A 329 -16.05 29.55 -3.39
CA GLY A 329 -15.04 28.66 -3.96
C GLY A 329 -14.36 27.79 -2.91
N GLU A 330 -13.97 28.33 -1.76
CA GLU A 330 -13.38 27.57 -0.66
C GLU A 330 -14.38 26.56 -0.05
N ALA A 331 -15.67 26.88 0.00
CA ALA A 331 -16.69 25.93 0.41
C ALA A 331 -16.81 24.75 -0.57
N LEU A 332 -16.81 25.02 -1.88
CA LEU A 332 -16.87 24.00 -2.92
C LEU A 332 -15.56 23.17 -3.00
N ARG A 333 -14.42 23.80 -2.73
CA ARG A 333 -13.12 23.13 -2.60
C ARG A 333 -13.17 22.10 -1.47
N ARG A 334 -13.60 22.49 -0.28
CA ARG A 334 -13.75 21.55 0.87
C ARG A 334 -14.68 20.39 0.52
N GLN A 335 -15.84 20.67 -0.07
CA GLN A 335 -16.77 19.63 -0.53
C GLN A 335 -16.11 18.69 -1.56
N GLY A 336 -15.32 19.20 -2.49
CA GLY A 336 -14.58 18.42 -3.44
C GLY A 336 -13.58 17.47 -2.77
N HIS A 337 -12.83 17.96 -1.79
CA HIS A 337 -11.89 17.15 -0.99
C HIS A 337 -12.61 16.08 -0.14
N GLU A 338 -13.75 16.40 0.45
CA GLU A 338 -14.59 15.42 1.18
C GLU A 338 -15.06 14.29 0.26
N LEU A 339 -15.52 14.62 -0.96
CA LEU A 339 -15.91 13.61 -1.96
C LEU A 339 -14.74 12.76 -2.42
N ALA A 340 -13.56 13.35 -2.62
CA ALA A 340 -12.34 12.64 -2.94
C ALA A 340 -11.93 11.69 -1.81
N ALA A 341 -11.93 12.14 -0.58
CA ALA A 341 -11.64 11.34 0.61
C ALA A 341 -12.61 10.17 0.76
N ALA A 342 -13.91 10.41 0.58
CA ALA A 342 -14.94 9.38 0.62
C ALA A 342 -14.74 8.33 -0.48
N ALA A 343 -14.38 8.75 -1.70
CA ALA A 343 -14.10 7.83 -2.80
C ALA A 343 -12.89 6.93 -2.49
N VAL A 344 -11.77 7.53 -2.02
CA VAL A 344 -10.54 6.81 -1.68
C VAL A 344 -10.70 5.92 -0.44
N GLY A 345 -11.55 6.31 0.52
CA GLY A 345 -11.90 5.50 1.69
C GLY A 345 -12.94 4.40 1.42
N SER A 346 -13.47 4.30 0.20
CA SER A 346 -14.54 3.37 -0.14
C SER A 346 -14.05 1.94 -0.43
N THR A 347 -14.93 0.96 -0.23
CA THR A 347 -14.71 -0.44 -0.66
C THR A 347 -14.43 -0.51 -2.15
N ARG A 348 -15.09 0.33 -2.98
CA ARG A 348 -14.90 0.38 -4.44
C ARG A 348 -13.45 0.71 -4.82
N TYR A 349 -12.81 1.64 -4.12
CA TYR A 349 -11.39 1.94 -4.35
C TYR A 349 -10.50 0.74 -3.99
N GLY A 350 -10.75 0.09 -2.87
CA GLY A 350 -10.02 -1.12 -2.49
C GLY A 350 -10.20 -2.26 -3.50
N GLU A 351 -11.41 -2.44 -4.05
CA GLU A 351 -11.66 -3.41 -5.12
C GLU A 351 -10.92 -3.06 -6.41
N LEU A 352 -10.88 -1.78 -6.79
CA LEU A 352 -10.06 -1.31 -7.92
C LEU A 352 -8.59 -1.69 -7.75
N LEU A 353 -8.02 -1.53 -6.56
CA LEU A 353 -6.63 -1.92 -6.29
C LEU A 353 -6.44 -3.43 -6.42
N ILE A 354 -7.35 -4.24 -5.88
CA ILE A 354 -7.32 -5.71 -6.00
C ILE A 354 -7.43 -6.13 -7.49
N ASP A 355 -8.27 -5.47 -8.27
CA ASP A 355 -8.43 -5.75 -9.70
C ASP A 355 -7.18 -5.38 -10.52
N LEU A 356 -6.53 -4.27 -10.18
CA LEU A 356 -5.24 -3.91 -10.76
C LEU A 356 -4.15 -4.95 -10.43
N MET A 357 -4.09 -5.44 -9.19
CA MET A 357 -3.17 -6.51 -8.81
C MET A 357 -3.47 -7.83 -9.54
N ALA A 358 -4.73 -8.18 -9.70
CA ALA A 358 -5.15 -9.36 -10.47
C ALA A 358 -4.77 -9.22 -11.96
N TRP A 359 -4.94 -8.03 -12.53
CA TRP A 359 -4.52 -7.74 -13.90
C TRP A 359 -3.01 -7.86 -14.07
N LEU A 360 -2.22 -7.33 -13.13
CA LEU A 360 -0.75 -7.44 -13.13
C LEU A 360 -0.30 -8.90 -13.07
N HIS A 361 -0.86 -9.66 -12.15
CA HIS A 361 -0.55 -11.10 -12.02
C HIS A 361 -0.86 -11.88 -13.30
N ARG A 362 -1.96 -11.55 -13.97
CA ARG A 362 -2.28 -12.12 -15.26
C ARG A 362 -1.22 -11.79 -16.33
N GLN A 363 -0.71 -10.54 -16.39
CA GLN A 363 0.35 -10.18 -17.33
C GLN A 363 1.61 -11.02 -17.13
N GLU A 364 1.97 -11.33 -15.88
CA GLU A 364 3.11 -12.17 -15.54
C GLU A 364 2.96 -13.63 -16.04
N SER A 365 1.73 -14.13 -16.17
CA SER A 365 1.43 -15.50 -16.61
C SER A 365 1.22 -15.65 -18.12
N LEU A 366 1.11 -14.54 -18.87
CA LEU A 366 0.94 -14.58 -20.32
C LEU A 366 2.24 -14.95 -21.06
N ASP A 367 2.09 -15.54 -22.25
CA ASP A 367 3.24 -15.99 -23.06
C ASP A 367 4.17 -14.79 -23.39
N LYS A 368 5.41 -14.89 -22.97
CA LYS A 368 6.47 -13.88 -23.09
C LYS A 368 7.00 -13.69 -24.51
N ARG A 369 6.46 -14.41 -25.52
CA ARG A 369 6.94 -14.39 -26.91
C ARG A 369 6.45 -13.21 -27.74
N ARG A 370 5.54 -12.37 -27.23
CA ARG A 370 4.99 -11.26 -28.00
C ARG A 370 6.00 -10.10 -28.08
N ALA A 371 6.50 -9.85 -29.29
CA ALA A 371 7.49 -8.80 -29.55
C ALA A 371 6.93 -7.38 -29.33
N LEU A 372 7.81 -6.41 -29.03
CA LEU A 372 7.47 -4.99 -28.79
C LEU A 372 7.05 -4.21 -30.06
N GLY A 373 6.99 -4.85 -31.23
CA GLY A 373 6.69 -4.17 -32.52
C GLY A 373 5.43 -3.31 -32.49
N PRO A 374 4.24 -3.86 -32.15
CA PRO A 374 2.99 -3.10 -32.13
C PRO A 374 2.98 -1.93 -31.15
N ALA A 375 3.66 -2.07 -30.02
CA ALA A 375 3.76 -1.01 -29.00
C ALA A 375 4.54 0.21 -29.50
N ARG A 376 5.66 -0.02 -30.21
CA ARG A 376 6.47 1.07 -30.80
C ARG A 376 5.66 1.87 -31.81
N GLU A 377 4.86 1.19 -32.61
CA GLU A 377 4.03 1.85 -33.62
C GLU A 377 2.92 2.70 -32.99
N GLN A 378 2.24 2.21 -31.95
CA GLN A 378 1.19 2.96 -31.23
C GLN A 378 1.74 4.15 -30.43
N LEU A 379 2.88 3.99 -29.76
CA LEU A 379 3.56 5.09 -29.08
C LEU A 379 4.04 6.15 -30.06
N GLY A 380 4.55 5.75 -31.23
CA GLY A 380 4.94 6.65 -32.30
C GLY A 380 3.75 7.44 -32.88
N ARG A 381 2.58 6.82 -33.05
CA ARG A 381 1.35 7.50 -33.49
C ARG A 381 0.88 8.54 -32.47
N ARG A 382 0.90 8.21 -31.16
CA ARG A 382 0.50 9.18 -30.11
C ARG A 382 1.49 10.31 -29.93
N HIS A 383 2.79 10.06 -30.07
CA HIS A 383 3.81 11.09 -30.03
C HIS A 383 3.58 12.14 -31.13
N LYS A 384 3.20 11.69 -32.34
CA LYS A 384 2.85 12.58 -33.48
C LYS A 384 1.53 13.35 -33.29
N GLN A 385 0.65 12.95 -32.35
CA GLN A 385 -0.60 13.65 -32.04
C GLN A 385 -0.45 14.71 -30.94
N VAL A 386 0.69 14.73 -30.25
CA VAL A 386 0.99 15.67 -29.16
C VAL A 386 1.98 16.79 -29.60
N LEU A 387 2.68 16.57 -30.72
CA LEU A 387 3.46 17.58 -31.44
C LEU A 387 2.58 18.32 -32.47
#